data_9c621cd8cca19097ba10558d1c6f089f
#
_entry.id   9c621cd8cca19097ba10558d1c6f089f
#
_cell.length_a   1.000
_cell.length_b   1.000
_cell.length_c   1.000
_cell.angle_alpha   90.00
_cell.angle_beta   90.00
_cell.angle_gamma   90.00
#
_symmetry.space_group_name_H-M   'P 1'
#
loop_
_entity.id
_entity.type
_entity.pdbx_description
1 polymer ?
#
loop_
_entity_poly.entity_id
_entity_poly.type
_entity_poly.pdbx_seq_one_letter_code
_entity_poly.pdbx_strand_id
1 'polypeptide(L)'
;VNYDSPEAFDIDLMAAHIEDLKAMRPVQGPVYDFSNHNRTDETVDIQPESVILVEGILLLHEPRLCSLLDIKLFVDADADVRILRRIKRDVLERGRSIESVEKQYLETVKPMHELYVETSKRNADLIIPDGGHNLVALDMLVHRLSREL
;
A
#
# COMPACT_ATOMS: atom_id res chain seq x y z
N VAL A 1 15.55 -4.20 10.45
CA VAL A 1 14.09 -4.38 10.37
C VAL A 1 13.71 -4.65 8.92
N ASN A 2 12.86 -5.67 8.69
CA ASN A 2 12.33 -5.97 7.37
C ASN A 2 10.98 -5.27 7.20
N TYR A 3 10.97 -4.15 6.50
CA TYR A 3 9.77 -3.34 6.28
C TYR A 3 8.79 -3.93 5.23
N ASP A 4 9.18 -5.01 4.58
CA ASP A 4 8.31 -5.73 3.64
C ASP A 4 7.55 -6.90 4.33
N SER A 5 7.74 -7.07 5.66
CA SER A 5 7.03 -8.06 6.49
C SER A 5 5.81 -7.44 7.19
N PRO A 6 4.68 -8.17 7.33
CA PRO A 6 3.51 -7.71 8.08
C PRO A 6 3.81 -7.24 9.51
N GLU A 7 4.79 -7.87 10.16
CA GLU A 7 5.22 -7.54 11.53
C GLU A 7 5.80 -6.13 11.69
N ALA A 8 6.16 -5.48 10.58
CA ALA A 8 6.67 -4.10 10.60
C ALA A 8 5.56 -3.04 10.67
N PHE A 9 4.29 -3.45 10.57
CA PHE A 9 3.14 -2.53 10.51
C PHE A 9 2.25 -2.66 11.73
N ASP A 10 1.69 -1.52 12.15
CA ASP A 10 0.71 -1.46 13.22
C ASP A 10 -0.70 -1.68 12.64
N ILE A 11 -1.00 -2.95 12.41
CA ILE A 11 -2.27 -3.37 11.80
C ILE A 11 -3.46 -3.04 12.71
N ASP A 12 -3.28 -3.13 14.03
CA ASP A 12 -4.34 -2.83 14.99
C ASP A 12 -4.73 -1.35 14.95
N LEU A 13 -3.76 -0.45 14.91
CA LEU A 13 -4.00 0.98 14.79
C LEU A 13 -4.66 1.31 13.44
N MET A 14 -4.17 0.72 12.35
CA MET A 14 -4.75 0.94 11.03
C MET A 14 -6.21 0.48 10.97
N ALA A 15 -6.52 -0.70 11.50
CA ALA A 15 -7.88 -1.21 11.56
C ALA A 15 -8.80 -0.28 12.38
N ALA A 16 -8.35 0.15 13.55
CA ALA A 16 -9.11 1.08 14.40
C ALA A 16 -9.39 2.42 13.68
N HIS A 17 -8.39 2.97 12.97
CA HIS A 17 -8.58 4.19 12.19
C HIS A 17 -9.58 4.01 11.04
N ILE A 18 -9.55 2.89 10.32
CA ILE A 18 -10.53 2.60 9.25
C ILE A 18 -11.93 2.48 9.86
N GLU A 19 -12.10 1.78 10.98
CA GLU A 19 -13.38 1.64 11.68
C GLU A 19 -13.93 3.01 12.13
N ASP A 20 -13.08 3.88 12.67
CA ASP A 20 -13.49 5.22 13.09
C ASP A 20 -13.88 6.10 11.90
N LEU A 21 -13.08 6.12 10.85
CA LEU A 21 -13.39 6.89 9.63
C LEU A 21 -14.69 6.40 8.97
N LYS A 22 -14.93 5.10 8.90
CA LYS A 22 -16.19 4.52 8.40
C LYS A 22 -17.39 4.92 9.28
N ALA A 23 -17.16 5.15 10.57
CA ALA A 23 -18.18 5.64 11.50
C ALA A 23 -18.28 7.19 11.53
N MET A 24 -17.67 7.87 10.55
CA MET A 24 -17.64 9.33 10.44
C MET A 24 -16.97 10.01 11.64
N ARG A 25 -15.99 9.36 12.24
CA ARG A 25 -15.15 9.93 13.32
C ARG A 25 -13.76 10.26 12.79
N PRO A 26 -13.25 11.47 13.07
CA PRO A 26 -11.88 11.84 12.70
C PRO A 26 -10.84 11.04 13.49
N VAL A 27 -9.66 10.84 12.92
CA VAL A 27 -8.56 10.13 13.56
C VAL A 27 -7.27 10.92 13.51
N GLN A 28 -6.31 10.60 14.40
CA GLN A 28 -4.97 11.16 14.45
C GLN A 28 -4.01 10.19 13.78
N GLY A 29 -3.70 10.43 12.49
CA GLY A 29 -2.74 9.62 11.75
C GLY A 29 -1.30 9.87 12.24
N PRO A 30 -0.48 8.83 12.45
CA PRO A 30 0.92 9.01 12.81
C PRO A 30 1.72 9.58 11.64
N VAL A 31 2.66 10.48 11.96
CA VAL A 31 3.65 10.99 11.00
C VAL A 31 4.90 10.13 11.06
N TYR A 32 5.38 9.69 9.89
CA TYR A 32 6.54 8.81 9.77
C TYR A 32 7.75 9.57 9.22
N ASP A 33 8.89 9.46 9.91
CA ASP A 33 10.18 9.98 9.45
C ASP A 33 10.94 8.90 8.69
N PHE A 34 10.99 9.05 7.38
CA PHE A 34 11.69 8.12 6.48
C PHE A 34 13.21 8.16 6.65
N SER A 35 13.77 9.23 7.19
CA SER A 35 15.23 9.36 7.41
C SER A 35 15.69 8.54 8.62
N ASN A 36 14.88 8.53 9.67
CA ASN A 36 15.15 7.79 10.89
C ASN A 36 14.42 6.43 10.95
N HIS A 37 13.64 6.09 9.92
CA HIS A 37 12.85 4.87 9.86
C HIS A 37 11.99 4.63 11.10
N ASN A 38 11.33 5.70 11.61
CA ASN A 38 10.49 5.62 12.80
C ASN A 38 9.32 6.61 12.73
N ARG A 39 8.31 6.41 13.58
CA ARG A 39 7.27 7.41 13.81
C ARG A 39 7.85 8.58 14.58
N THR A 40 7.32 9.76 14.30
CA THR A 40 7.55 10.96 15.11
C THR A 40 6.49 11.05 16.22
N ASP A 41 6.63 12.05 17.11
CA ASP A 41 5.60 12.37 18.10
C ASP A 41 4.46 13.22 17.48
N GLU A 42 4.61 13.62 16.22
CA GLU A 42 3.60 14.39 15.51
C GLU A 42 2.48 13.49 14.96
N THR A 43 1.29 14.06 14.86
CA THR A 43 0.13 13.43 14.22
C THR A 43 -0.49 14.37 13.21
N VAL A 44 -1.25 13.83 12.29
CA VAL A 44 -2.04 14.55 11.30
C VAL A 44 -3.52 14.24 11.48
N ASP A 45 -4.36 15.28 11.48
CA ASP A 45 -5.81 15.13 11.50
C ASP A 45 -6.30 14.56 10.17
N ILE A 46 -6.97 13.41 10.22
CA ILE A 46 -7.62 12.80 9.08
C ILE A 46 -9.12 12.85 9.31
N GLN A 47 -9.80 13.60 8.46
CA GLN A 47 -11.26 13.74 8.51
C GLN A 47 -11.93 12.61 7.72
N PRO A 48 -13.09 12.13 8.18
CA PRO A 48 -13.87 11.14 7.44
C PRO A 48 -14.50 11.77 6.19
N GLU A 49 -14.60 10.97 5.14
CA GLU A 49 -15.23 11.33 3.87
C GLU A 49 -16.09 10.18 3.36
N SER A 50 -16.97 10.45 2.37
CA SER A 50 -17.84 9.42 1.75
C SER A 50 -17.02 8.29 1.08
N VAL A 51 -15.81 8.62 0.59
CA VAL A 51 -14.90 7.67 -0.01
C VAL A 51 -13.56 7.75 0.70
N ILE A 52 -13.10 6.63 1.22
CA ILE A 52 -11.80 6.49 1.88
C ILE A 52 -10.94 5.56 1.03
N LEU A 53 -9.80 6.07 0.55
CA LEU A 53 -8.81 5.28 -0.18
C LEU A 53 -7.68 4.88 0.77
N VAL A 54 -7.51 3.57 0.95
CA VAL A 54 -6.41 2.99 1.73
C VAL A 54 -5.45 2.30 0.77
N GLU A 55 -4.16 2.64 0.83
CA GLU A 55 -3.16 2.04 -0.04
C GLU A 55 -2.04 1.37 0.76
N GLY A 56 -1.55 0.26 0.27
CA GLY A 56 -0.41 -0.45 0.86
C GLY A 56 -0.26 -1.88 0.31
N ILE A 57 0.98 -2.32 0.20
CA ILE A 57 1.32 -3.62 -0.41
C ILE A 57 0.85 -4.83 0.41
N LEU A 58 0.60 -4.68 1.70
CA LEU A 58 0.20 -5.76 2.61
C LEU A 58 -1.28 -5.72 3.01
N LEU A 59 -2.06 -4.74 2.55
CA LEU A 59 -3.47 -4.58 2.94
C LEU A 59 -4.29 -5.84 2.71
N LEU A 60 -4.14 -6.44 1.53
CA LEU A 60 -4.92 -7.62 1.16
C LEU A 60 -4.38 -8.93 1.77
N HIS A 61 -3.21 -8.90 2.39
CA HIS A 61 -2.68 -10.02 3.14
C HIS A 61 -3.37 -10.17 4.51
N GLU A 62 -3.79 -9.06 5.12
CA GLU A 62 -4.34 -9.02 6.47
C GLU A 62 -5.85 -9.23 6.49
N PRO A 63 -6.35 -10.38 7.03
CA PRO A 63 -7.78 -10.69 7.00
C PRO A 63 -8.64 -9.66 7.71
N ARG A 64 -8.15 -9.07 8.80
CA ARG A 64 -8.86 -8.03 9.53
C ARG A 64 -9.06 -6.78 8.69
N LEU A 65 -8.03 -6.32 7.99
CA LEU A 65 -8.14 -5.17 7.10
C LEU A 65 -9.06 -5.50 5.90
N CYS A 66 -8.90 -6.67 5.29
CA CYS A 66 -9.77 -7.12 4.19
C CYS A 66 -11.27 -7.07 4.57
N SER A 67 -11.61 -7.42 5.80
CA SER A 67 -13.01 -7.39 6.26
C SER A 67 -13.60 -5.99 6.41
N LEU A 68 -12.75 -4.96 6.51
CA LEU A 68 -13.16 -3.57 6.64
C LEU A 68 -13.31 -2.85 5.29
N LEU A 69 -12.73 -3.41 4.22
CA LEU A 69 -12.70 -2.81 2.89
C LEU A 69 -13.91 -3.25 2.07
N ASP A 70 -14.64 -2.27 1.50
CA ASP A 70 -15.82 -2.51 0.67
C ASP A 70 -15.45 -2.92 -0.76
N ILE A 71 -14.34 -2.41 -1.29
CA ILE A 71 -13.77 -2.74 -2.60
C ILE A 71 -12.27 -3.01 -2.44
N LYS A 72 -11.82 -4.16 -2.88
CA LYS A 72 -10.43 -4.60 -2.80
C LYS A 72 -9.82 -4.70 -4.18
N LEU A 73 -8.82 -3.88 -4.44
CA LEU A 73 -8.14 -3.79 -5.73
C LEU A 73 -6.70 -4.27 -5.60
N PHE A 74 -6.26 -5.13 -6.49
CA PHE A 74 -4.86 -5.48 -6.64
C PHE A 74 -4.33 -4.84 -7.93
N VAL A 75 -3.38 -3.92 -7.76
CA VAL A 75 -2.72 -3.25 -8.89
C VAL A 75 -1.51 -4.08 -9.29
N ASP A 76 -1.63 -4.78 -10.41
CA ASP A 76 -0.64 -5.71 -10.90
C ASP A 76 0.36 -5.03 -11.85
N ALA A 77 1.61 -5.46 -11.80
CA ALA A 77 2.65 -5.07 -12.73
C ALA A 77 3.70 -6.17 -12.80
N ASP A 78 4.27 -6.41 -13.98
CA ASP A 78 5.29 -7.41 -14.19
C ASP A 78 6.53 -7.18 -13.32
N ALA A 79 7.16 -8.25 -12.89
CA ALA A 79 8.28 -8.19 -11.94
C ALA A 79 9.48 -7.39 -12.48
N ASP A 80 9.77 -7.51 -13.78
CA ASP A 80 10.83 -6.76 -14.45
C ASP A 80 10.51 -5.25 -14.51
N VAL A 81 9.26 -4.88 -14.77
CA VAL A 81 8.79 -3.49 -14.74
C VAL A 81 8.91 -2.92 -13.32
N ARG A 82 8.51 -3.69 -12.31
CA ARG A 82 8.61 -3.28 -10.90
C ARG A 82 10.06 -3.03 -10.47
N ILE A 83 10.99 -3.94 -10.81
CA ILE A 83 12.39 -3.78 -10.43
C ILE A 83 13.04 -2.61 -11.16
N LEU A 84 12.74 -2.39 -12.46
CA LEU A 84 13.25 -1.25 -13.20
C LEU A 84 12.77 0.09 -12.62
N ARG A 85 11.50 0.19 -12.26
CA ARG A 85 10.94 1.38 -11.58
C ARG A 85 11.61 1.61 -10.23
N ARG A 86 11.84 0.55 -9.45
CA ARG A 86 12.51 0.63 -8.16
C ARG A 86 13.95 1.12 -8.31
N ILE A 87 14.73 0.54 -9.22
CA ILE A 87 16.13 0.94 -9.47
C ILE A 87 16.15 2.43 -9.84
N LYS A 88 15.33 2.84 -10.80
CA LYS A 88 15.26 4.24 -11.23
C LYS A 88 14.99 5.18 -10.05
N ARG A 89 13.96 4.92 -9.26
CA ARG A 89 13.59 5.74 -8.11
C ARG A 89 14.70 5.76 -7.05
N ASP A 90 15.19 4.60 -6.64
CA ASP A 90 16.09 4.48 -5.49
C ASP A 90 17.49 5.03 -5.83
N VAL A 91 17.94 4.92 -7.09
CA VAL A 91 19.22 5.49 -7.54
C VAL A 91 19.11 6.99 -7.80
N LEU A 92 18.12 7.43 -8.59
CA LEU A 92 18.03 8.83 -9.03
C LEU A 92 17.46 9.77 -7.95
N GLU A 93 16.49 9.30 -7.16
CA GLU A 93 15.77 10.17 -6.21
C GLU A 93 16.26 9.99 -4.77
N ARG A 94 16.82 8.81 -4.43
CA ARG A 94 17.23 8.47 -3.06
C ARG A 94 18.74 8.29 -2.91
N GLY A 95 19.52 8.47 -3.99
CA GLY A 95 20.99 8.43 -3.98
C GLY A 95 21.58 7.09 -3.59
N ARG A 96 20.86 5.97 -3.76
CA ARG A 96 21.36 4.63 -3.44
C ARG A 96 22.20 4.08 -4.57
N SER A 97 23.17 3.19 -4.25
CA SER A 97 23.90 2.44 -5.28
C SER A 97 23.04 1.29 -5.84
N ILE A 98 23.32 0.92 -7.09
CA ILE A 98 22.64 -0.21 -7.76
C ILE A 98 22.86 -1.50 -6.98
N GLU A 99 24.07 -1.74 -6.50
CA GLU A 99 24.44 -2.94 -5.72
C GLU A 99 23.64 -3.01 -4.41
N SER A 100 23.41 -1.86 -3.74
CA SER A 100 22.58 -1.79 -2.54
C SER A 100 21.11 -2.12 -2.82
N VAL A 101 20.58 -1.64 -3.95
CA VAL A 101 19.19 -1.92 -4.36
C VAL A 101 19.04 -3.40 -4.75
N GLU A 102 19.97 -3.95 -5.53
CA GLU A 102 20.01 -5.35 -5.94
C GLU A 102 20.05 -6.28 -4.73
N LYS A 103 20.99 -6.06 -3.82
CA LYS A 103 21.14 -6.87 -2.60
C LYS A 103 19.82 -6.89 -1.80
N GLN A 104 19.26 -5.73 -1.50
CA GLN A 104 18.00 -5.64 -0.75
C GLN A 104 16.87 -6.32 -1.50
N TYR A 105 16.79 -6.16 -2.82
CA TYR A 105 15.72 -6.77 -3.62
C TYR A 105 15.76 -8.30 -3.53
N LEU A 106 16.95 -8.90 -3.66
CA LEU A 106 17.09 -10.34 -3.64
C LEU A 106 16.96 -10.94 -2.23
N GLU A 107 17.47 -10.25 -1.21
CA GLU A 107 17.48 -10.76 0.17
C GLU A 107 16.13 -10.57 0.90
N THR A 108 15.39 -9.50 0.60
CA THR A 108 14.18 -9.15 1.33
C THR A 108 12.97 -8.93 0.44
N VAL A 109 13.04 -7.99 -0.49
CA VAL A 109 11.85 -7.50 -1.21
C VAL A 109 11.19 -8.61 -2.03
N LYS A 110 11.96 -9.35 -2.83
CA LYS A 110 11.43 -10.42 -3.68
C LYS A 110 10.82 -11.56 -2.86
N PRO A 111 11.52 -12.13 -1.85
CA PRO A 111 10.93 -13.19 -1.03
C PRO A 111 9.66 -12.75 -0.29
N MET A 112 9.63 -11.54 0.26
CA MET A 112 8.45 -11.03 0.96
C MET A 112 7.29 -10.76 -0.01
N HIS A 113 7.59 -10.23 -1.20
CA HIS A 113 6.58 -10.06 -2.23
C HIS A 113 5.93 -11.40 -2.63
N GLU A 114 6.73 -12.42 -2.89
CA GLU A 114 6.24 -13.76 -3.25
C GLU A 114 5.42 -14.40 -2.11
N LEU A 115 5.84 -14.19 -0.86
CA LEU A 115 5.20 -14.77 0.31
C LEU A 115 3.89 -14.08 0.68
N TYR A 116 3.87 -12.75 0.70
CA TYR A 116 2.76 -11.96 1.27
C TYR A 116 1.95 -11.24 0.20
N VAL A 117 2.61 -10.54 -0.73
CA VAL A 117 1.93 -9.67 -1.68
C VAL A 117 1.26 -10.48 -2.79
N GLU A 118 2.03 -11.33 -3.49
CA GLU A 118 1.50 -12.11 -4.61
C GLU A 118 0.40 -13.07 -4.16
N THR A 119 0.56 -13.70 -3.01
CA THR A 119 -0.46 -14.60 -2.44
C THR A 119 -1.75 -13.88 -2.05
N SER A 120 -1.68 -12.59 -1.72
CA SER A 120 -2.84 -11.78 -1.34
C SER A 120 -3.73 -11.38 -2.52
N LYS A 121 -3.24 -11.50 -3.75
CA LYS A 121 -3.98 -11.24 -4.99
C LYS A 121 -5.34 -11.96 -5.05
N ARG A 122 -5.42 -13.17 -4.49
CA ARG A 122 -6.66 -13.96 -4.38
C ARG A 122 -7.76 -13.31 -3.53
N ASN A 123 -7.40 -12.34 -2.67
CA ASN A 123 -8.34 -11.63 -1.80
C ASN A 123 -8.88 -10.34 -2.45
N ALA A 124 -8.41 -10.00 -3.66
CA ALA A 124 -8.88 -8.84 -4.40
C ALA A 124 -10.23 -9.14 -5.08
N ASP A 125 -11.08 -8.13 -5.16
CA ASP A 125 -12.31 -8.16 -5.96
C ASP A 125 -12.02 -7.89 -7.44
N LEU A 126 -10.98 -7.08 -7.72
CA LEU A 126 -10.50 -6.75 -9.07
C LEU A 126 -8.97 -6.75 -9.11
N ILE A 127 -8.42 -7.26 -10.22
CA ILE A 127 -7.00 -7.17 -10.55
C ILE A 127 -6.85 -6.21 -11.72
N ILE A 128 -6.06 -5.15 -11.54
CA ILE A 128 -5.82 -4.12 -12.54
C ILE A 128 -4.43 -4.35 -13.12
N PRO A 129 -4.31 -4.87 -14.36
CA PRO A 129 -3.02 -5.03 -15.03
C PRO A 129 -2.45 -3.67 -15.44
N ASP A 130 -1.14 -3.62 -15.67
CA ASP A 130 -0.38 -2.44 -16.11
C ASP A 130 -0.40 -1.26 -15.12
N GLY A 131 -0.85 -1.49 -13.91
CA GLY A 131 -0.87 -0.49 -12.85
C GLY A 131 -1.70 0.74 -13.19
N GLY A 132 -1.22 1.91 -12.78
CA GLY A 132 -1.88 3.20 -13.03
C GLY A 132 -1.91 3.66 -14.50
N HIS A 133 -1.37 2.89 -15.44
CA HIS A 133 -1.41 3.18 -16.88
C HIS A 133 -2.65 2.59 -17.58
N ASN A 134 -3.40 1.73 -16.89
CA ASN A 134 -4.65 1.19 -17.41
C ASN A 134 -5.80 2.20 -17.30
N LEU A 135 -5.88 3.09 -18.28
CA LEU A 135 -6.87 4.17 -18.30
C LEU A 135 -8.31 3.68 -18.33
N VAL A 136 -8.56 2.52 -18.93
CA VAL A 136 -9.91 1.92 -18.98
C VAL A 136 -10.34 1.48 -17.57
N ALA A 137 -9.46 0.80 -16.84
CA ALA A 137 -9.75 0.40 -15.46
C ALA A 137 -9.94 1.62 -14.55
N LEU A 138 -9.11 2.65 -14.71
CA LEU A 138 -9.24 3.90 -13.95
C LEU A 138 -10.56 4.60 -14.22
N ASP A 139 -10.98 4.71 -15.47
CA ASP A 139 -12.27 5.31 -15.84
C ASP A 139 -13.45 4.57 -15.21
N MET A 140 -13.43 3.24 -15.25
CA MET A 140 -14.45 2.40 -14.60
C MET A 140 -14.50 2.63 -13.09
N LEU A 141 -13.34 2.73 -12.43
CA LEU A 141 -13.27 3.00 -11.00
C LEU A 141 -13.80 4.40 -10.65
N VAL A 142 -13.39 5.41 -11.39
CA VAL A 142 -13.89 6.79 -11.20
C VAL A 142 -15.40 6.82 -11.35
N HIS A 143 -15.96 6.21 -12.38
CA HIS A 143 -17.41 6.12 -12.57
C HIS A 143 -18.11 5.38 -11.42
N ARG A 144 -17.52 4.33 -10.89
CA ARG A 144 -18.09 3.60 -9.73
C ARG A 144 -18.09 4.47 -8.48
N LEU A 145 -16.96 5.12 -8.18
CA LEU A 145 -16.80 5.93 -6.98
C LEU A 145 -17.61 7.23 -7.03
N SER A 146 -17.78 7.84 -8.20
CA SER A 146 -18.58 9.06 -8.37
C SER A 146 -20.06 8.91 -7.98
N ARG A 147 -20.54 7.69 -7.78
CA ARG A 147 -21.91 7.44 -7.30
C ARG A 147 -22.03 7.49 -5.78
N GLU A 148 -20.91 7.50 -5.07
CA GLU A 148 -20.84 7.57 -3.61
C GLU A 148 -20.54 9.01 -3.11
N LEU A 149 -20.15 9.89 -4.03
CA LEU A 149 -19.91 11.31 -3.77
C LEU A 149 -21.18 12.14 -4.00
#